data_f2e9d25228810887dea98ca0faa43ec0
#
_entry.id   f2e9d25228810887dea98ca0faa43ec0
#
_cell.length_a   1.000
_cell.length_b   1.000
_cell.length_c   1.000
_cell.angle_alpha   90.00
_cell.angle_beta   90.00
_cell.angle_gamma   90.00
#
_symmetry.space_group_name_H-M   'P 1'
#
loop_
_entity.id
_entity.type
_entity.pdbx_description
1 polymer ?
#
loop_
_entity_poly.entity_id
_entity_poly.type
_entity_poly.pdbx_seq_one_letter_code
_entity_poly.pdbx_strand_id
1 'polypeptide(L)'
;MFNQLDFISEKQIIKLNHLREFISNLKSACIAYSGGVDSALIATIAYEQLGKNAVAITGVSPALANQLLNEARAQAKWIGIKHLEINTFELEEKSYRTNPKDRCFACKKELHKHTTFLSKKLNYKNVIDGVNFDDLGDFRPGIKAAQEAGVISPLAIFEFSKKDIRDISKSLGLPWW
;
A
#
# COMPACT_ATOMS: atom_id res chain seq x y z
N MET A 1 2.56 16.75 10.28
CA MET A 1 1.42 15.95 10.78
C MET A 1 0.17 16.42 10.06
N PHE A 2 -0.57 15.51 9.43
CA PHE A 2 -1.84 15.86 8.78
C PHE A 2 -2.86 16.19 9.87
N ASN A 3 -3.52 17.35 9.75
CA ASN A 3 -4.53 17.77 10.72
C ASN A 3 -5.73 16.83 10.63
N GLN A 4 -6.11 16.23 11.77
CA GLN A 4 -7.32 15.43 11.85
C GLN A 4 -8.53 16.37 11.83
N LEU A 5 -9.42 16.17 10.87
CA LEU A 5 -10.69 16.85 10.81
C LEU A 5 -11.74 16.04 11.59
N ASP A 6 -12.60 16.73 12.33
CA ASP A 6 -13.55 16.14 13.30
C ASP A 6 -14.67 15.34 12.64
N PHE A 7 -14.45 14.08 12.25
CA PHE A 7 -15.52 13.23 11.69
C PHE A 7 -15.29 11.73 11.84
N ILE A 8 -14.42 11.28 12.76
CA ILE A 8 -14.20 9.86 12.98
C ILE A 8 -14.55 9.47 14.42
N SER A 9 -15.03 8.22 14.58
CA SER A 9 -15.40 7.68 15.88
C SER A 9 -14.18 7.45 16.78
N GLU A 10 -14.40 7.39 18.09
CA GLU A 10 -13.36 7.05 19.07
C GLU A 10 -12.64 5.74 18.71
N LYS A 11 -13.40 4.72 18.27
CA LYS A 11 -12.84 3.45 17.81
C LYS A 11 -11.87 3.63 16.62
N GLN A 12 -12.20 4.50 15.68
CA GLN A 12 -11.33 4.80 14.53
C GLN A 12 -10.08 5.59 14.96
N ILE A 13 -10.21 6.48 15.94
CA ILE A 13 -9.06 7.20 16.52
C ILE A 13 -8.08 6.21 17.16
N ILE A 14 -8.59 5.26 17.96
CA ILE A 14 -7.77 4.22 18.59
C ILE A 14 -7.03 3.38 17.52
N LYS A 15 -7.74 2.90 16.50
CA LYS A 15 -7.13 2.16 15.39
C LYS A 15 -6.03 2.96 14.69
N LEU A 16 -6.29 4.23 14.39
CA LEU A 16 -5.34 5.12 13.74
C LEU A 16 -4.08 5.32 14.59
N ASN A 17 -4.24 5.49 15.90
CA ASN A 17 -3.10 5.65 16.81
C ASN A 17 -2.26 4.37 16.90
N HIS A 18 -2.89 3.20 16.97
CA HIS A 18 -2.16 1.92 16.93
C HIS A 18 -1.40 1.74 15.60
N LEU A 19 -2.02 2.12 14.47
CA LEU A 19 -1.37 2.09 13.16
C LEU A 19 -0.15 3.01 13.11
N ARG A 20 -0.27 4.24 13.62
CA ARG A 20 0.83 5.21 13.70
C ARG A 20 1.99 4.68 14.54
N GLU A 21 1.69 4.16 15.72
CA GLU A 21 2.68 3.58 16.63
C GLU A 21 3.39 2.38 15.97
N PHE A 22 2.63 1.47 15.39
CA PHE A 22 3.18 0.32 14.69
C PHE A 22 4.14 0.74 13.56
N ILE A 23 3.71 1.66 12.69
CA ILE A 23 4.53 2.14 11.57
C ILE A 23 5.79 2.87 12.08
N SER A 24 5.67 3.70 13.11
CA SER A 24 6.82 4.38 13.74
C SER A 24 7.88 3.37 14.21
N ASN A 25 7.45 2.22 14.74
CA ASN A 25 8.34 1.16 15.23
C ASN A 25 9.05 0.39 14.10
N LEU A 26 8.59 0.45 12.85
CA LEU A 26 9.27 -0.17 11.71
C LEU A 26 10.62 0.49 11.37
N LYS A 27 10.82 1.76 11.75
CA LYS A 27 12.01 2.59 11.49
C LYS A 27 12.25 2.91 10.01
N SER A 28 11.90 2.03 9.10
CA SER A 28 11.92 2.26 7.65
C SER A 28 10.97 1.29 6.93
N ALA A 29 10.33 1.76 5.85
CA ALA A 29 9.40 0.94 5.09
C ALA A 29 9.36 1.30 3.60
N CYS A 30 9.27 0.26 2.74
CA CYS A 30 8.82 0.35 1.37
C CYS A 30 7.32 0.04 1.32
N ILE A 31 6.54 0.88 0.67
CA ILE A 31 5.10 0.71 0.53
C ILE A 31 4.79 0.21 -0.88
N ALA A 32 4.16 -0.97 -1.00
CA ALA A 32 3.59 -1.43 -2.26
C ALA A 32 2.37 -0.54 -2.59
N TYR A 33 2.57 0.40 -3.51
CA TYR A 33 1.70 1.53 -3.72
C TYR A 33 1.00 1.48 -5.08
N SER A 34 -0.32 1.47 -5.07
CA SER A 34 -1.14 1.44 -6.29
C SER A 34 -1.86 2.76 -6.60
N GLY A 35 -1.84 3.73 -5.69
CA GLY A 35 -2.66 4.93 -5.78
C GLY A 35 -4.14 4.73 -5.39
N GLY A 36 -4.57 3.52 -5.03
CA GLY A 36 -5.89 3.29 -4.43
C GLY A 36 -5.95 3.83 -2.99
N VAL A 37 -7.15 4.14 -2.49
CA VAL A 37 -7.37 4.75 -1.17
C VAL A 37 -6.65 4.04 -0.02
N ASP A 38 -6.61 2.70 -0.04
CA ASP A 38 -5.98 1.89 1.00
C ASP A 38 -4.47 2.10 1.03
N SER A 39 -3.82 1.98 -0.13
CA SER A 39 -2.38 2.21 -0.26
C SER A 39 -2.00 3.67 -0.04
N ALA A 40 -2.90 4.61 -0.39
CA ALA A 40 -2.70 6.03 -0.15
C ALA A 40 -2.74 6.36 1.35
N LEU A 41 -3.68 5.77 2.11
CA LEU A 41 -3.71 5.93 3.57
C LEU A 41 -2.42 5.39 4.21
N ILE A 42 -1.99 4.18 3.85
CA ILE A 42 -0.74 3.59 4.36
C ILE A 42 0.46 4.47 4.01
N ALA A 43 0.57 4.96 2.76
CA ALA A 43 1.66 5.83 2.34
C ALA A 43 1.67 7.16 3.12
N THR A 44 0.49 7.71 3.39
CA THR A 44 0.33 8.94 4.18
C THR A 44 0.82 8.74 5.62
N ILE A 45 0.35 7.69 6.31
CA ILE A 45 0.77 7.40 7.68
C ILE A 45 2.26 7.02 7.74
N ALA A 46 2.75 6.26 6.75
CA ALA A 46 4.17 5.93 6.68
C ALA A 46 5.05 7.17 6.50
N TYR A 47 4.66 8.10 5.65
CA TYR A 47 5.37 9.37 5.49
C TYR A 47 5.26 10.24 6.74
N GLU A 48 4.09 10.31 7.38
CA GLU A 48 3.90 11.03 8.65
C GLU A 48 4.86 10.53 9.75
N GLN A 49 5.02 9.21 9.88
CA GLN A 49 5.77 8.60 10.98
C GLN A 49 7.27 8.41 10.69
N LEU A 50 7.63 8.16 9.44
CA LEU A 50 8.99 7.77 9.05
C LEU A 50 9.71 8.83 8.20
N GLY A 51 8.99 9.80 7.65
CA GLY A 51 9.55 10.85 6.79
C GLY A 51 10.34 10.27 5.62
N LYS A 52 11.62 10.61 5.52
CA LYS A 52 12.52 10.14 4.45
C LYS A 52 12.80 8.63 4.49
N ASN A 53 12.47 7.95 5.58
CA ASN A 53 12.62 6.51 5.73
C ASN A 53 11.39 5.74 5.21
N ALA A 54 10.45 6.42 4.55
CA ALA A 54 9.35 5.82 3.81
C ALA A 54 9.51 6.06 2.30
N VAL A 55 9.21 5.04 1.50
CA VAL A 55 9.21 5.13 0.03
C VAL A 55 8.03 4.36 -0.55
N ALA A 56 7.25 5.01 -1.41
CA ALA A 56 6.17 4.38 -2.17
C ALA A 56 6.75 3.76 -3.46
N ILE A 57 6.36 2.53 -3.77
CA ILE A 57 6.84 1.79 -4.95
C ILE A 57 5.64 1.33 -5.75
N THR A 58 5.57 1.75 -7.02
CA THR A 58 4.53 1.33 -7.97
C THR A 58 5.14 0.44 -9.05
N GLY A 59 4.53 -0.73 -9.26
CA GLY A 59 4.83 -1.59 -10.41
C GLY A 59 4.21 -1.01 -11.68
N VAL A 60 5.00 -0.83 -12.70
CA VAL A 60 4.57 -0.33 -14.01
C VAL A 60 4.70 -1.45 -15.02
N SER A 61 3.59 -1.82 -15.63
CA SER A 61 3.54 -2.78 -16.73
C SER A 61 2.69 -2.24 -17.87
N PRO A 62 2.77 -2.84 -19.05
CA PRO A 62 1.89 -2.47 -20.17
C PRO A 62 0.39 -2.67 -19.87
N ALA A 63 0.04 -3.43 -18.82
CA ALA A 63 -1.34 -3.62 -18.37
C ALA A 63 -1.85 -2.50 -17.47
N LEU A 64 -0.96 -1.66 -16.92
CA LEU A 64 -1.35 -0.54 -16.06
C LEU A 64 -1.80 0.65 -16.93
N ALA A 65 -3.05 1.09 -16.72
CA ALA A 65 -3.55 2.27 -17.42
C ALA A 65 -2.75 3.52 -17.05
N ASN A 66 -2.34 4.30 -18.05
CA ASN A 66 -1.56 5.54 -17.84
C ASN A 66 -2.25 6.53 -16.89
N GLN A 67 -3.58 6.58 -16.89
CA GLN A 67 -4.35 7.41 -15.99
C GLN A 67 -4.09 7.03 -14.53
N LEU A 68 -4.16 5.75 -14.19
CA LEU A 68 -3.93 5.26 -12.81
C LEU A 68 -2.50 5.57 -12.32
N LEU A 69 -1.51 5.43 -13.21
CA LEU A 69 -0.14 5.78 -12.89
C LEU A 69 0.02 7.28 -12.63
N ASN A 70 -0.61 8.12 -13.43
CA ASN A 70 -0.57 9.57 -13.24
C ASN A 70 -1.29 9.99 -11.95
N GLU A 71 -2.38 9.35 -11.60
CA GLU A 71 -3.07 9.55 -10.32
C GLU A 71 -2.16 9.15 -9.14
N ALA A 72 -1.50 7.99 -9.20
CA ALA A 72 -0.56 7.55 -8.18
C ALA A 72 0.61 8.54 -8.01
N ARG A 73 1.17 9.07 -9.12
CA ARG A 73 2.22 10.10 -9.09
C ARG A 73 1.73 11.39 -8.42
N ALA A 74 0.54 11.87 -8.80
CA ALA A 74 -0.04 13.08 -8.24
C ALA A 74 -0.30 12.95 -6.73
N GLN A 75 -0.81 11.81 -6.30
CA GLN A 75 -1.06 11.50 -4.89
C GLN A 75 0.26 11.42 -4.10
N ALA A 76 1.25 10.69 -4.59
CA ALA A 76 2.55 10.59 -3.91
C ALA A 76 3.23 11.97 -3.76
N LYS A 77 3.12 12.82 -4.78
CA LYS A 77 3.58 14.21 -4.74
C LYS A 77 2.83 15.03 -3.68
N TRP A 78 1.51 14.87 -3.59
CA TRP A 78 0.68 15.57 -2.60
C TRP A 78 1.02 15.13 -1.18
N ILE A 79 1.19 13.82 -0.95
CA ILE A 79 1.63 13.26 0.33
C ILE A 79 3.04 13.76 0.70
N GLY A 80 3.88 14.03 -0.28
CA GLY A 80 5.29 14.38 -0.11
C GLY A 80 6.22 13.17 0.05
N ILE A 81 5.71 11.94 -0.17
CA ILE A 81 6.49 10.71 -0.05
C ILE A 81 7.34 10.50 -1.30
N LYS A 82 8.57 10.02 -1.12
CA LYS A 82 9.41 9.57 -2.24
C LYS A 82 8.68 8.45 -3.00
N HIS A 83 8.52 8.61 -4.31
CA HIS A 83 7.86 7.63 -5.18
C HIS A 83 8.85 7.06 -6.19
N LEU A 84 8.88 5.73 -6.28
CA LEU A 84 9.68 5.00 -7.24
C LEU A 84 8.77 4.12 -8.10
N GLU A 85 9.12 4.02 -9.36
CA GLU A 85 8.44 3.17 -10.33
C GLU A 85 9.38 2.03 -10.71
N ILE A 86 8.87 0.83 -10.77
CA ILE A 86 9.61 -0.37 -11.18
C ILE A 86 8.89 -1.05 -12.34
N ASN A 87 9.60 -1.39 -13.39
CA ASN A 87 9.01 -2.18 -14.44
C ASN A 87 8.72 -3.59 -13.94
N THR A 88 7.52 -4.06 -14.20
CA THR A 88 7.07 -5.42 -13.90
C THR A 88 6.73 -6.14 -15.20
N PHE A 89 7.06 -7.44 -15.27
CA PHE A 89 6.99 -8.24 -16.48
C PHE A 89 5.97 -9.37 -16.37
N GLU A 90 4.91 -9.17 -15.61
CA GLU A 90 3.87 -10.19 -15.40
C GLU A 90 3.22 -10.68 -16.69
N LEU A 91 3.23 -9.87 -17.77
CA LEU A 91 2.72 -10.28 -19.08
C LEU A 91 3.58 -11.37 -19.75
N GLU A 92 4.82 -11.54 -19.34
CA GLU A 92 5.72 -12.59 -19.84
C GLU A 92 5.49 -13.92 -19.13
N GLU A 93 4.88 -13.91 -17.95
CA GLU A 93 4.54 -15.11 -17.17
C GLU A 93 3.40 -15.89 -17.85
N LYS A 94 3.64 -17.18 -18.16
CA LYS A 94 2.62 -18.06 -18.75
C LYS A 94 1.36 -18.15 -17.89
N SER A 95 1.49 -18.19 -16.58
CA SER A 95 0.39 -18.23 -15.61
C SER A 95 -0.51 -17.00 -15.70
N TYR A 96 0.04 -15.82 -15.96
CA TYR A 96 -0.74 -14.58 -16.15
C TYR A 96 -1.56 -14.62 -17.45
N ARG A 97 -1.00 -15.22 -18.53
CA ARG A 97 -1.66 -15.29 -19.83
C ARG A 97 -2.79 -16.31 -19.91
N THR A 98 -2.64 -17.43 -19.19
CA THR A 98 -3.51 -18.60 -19.35
C THR A 98 -4.63 -18.70 -18.32
N ASN A 99 -4.51 -18.01 -17.17
CA ASN A 99 -5.50 -18.12 -16.09
C ASN A 99 -6.00 -16.75 -15.60
N PRO A 100 -7.18 -16.29 -16.07
CA PRO A 100 -7.73 -15.00 -15.62
C PRO A 100 -8.05 -14.92 -14.13
N LYS A 101 -8.23 -16.04 -13.43
CA LYS A 101 -8.50 -16.08 -11.98
C LYS A 101 -7.23 -15.82 -11.15
N ASP A 102 -6.05 -16.16 -11.67
CA ASP A 102 -4.77 -16.04 -10.95
C ASP A 102 -3.95 -14.81 -11.37
N ARG A 103 -4.49 -13.96 -12.27
CA ARG A 103 -3.79 -12.72 -12.71
C ARG A 103 -3.37 -11.83 -11.55
N CYS A 104 -4.27 -11.63 -10.57
CA CYS A 104 -3.96 -10.84 -9.39
C CYS A 104 -2.82 -11.44 -8.54
N PHE A 105 -2.75 -12.77 -8.47
CA PHE A 105 -1.67 -13.47 -7.78
C PHE A 105 -0.32 -13.24 -8.48
N ALA A 106 -0.25 -13.47 -9.80
CA ALA A 106 0.97 -13.31 -10.58
C ALA A 106 1.48 -11.86 -10.56
N CYS A 107 0.59 -10.88 -10.74
CA CYS A 107 0.91 -9.46 -10.68
C CYS A 107 1.46 -9.05 -9.29
N LYS A 108 0.79 -9.44 -8.22
CA LYS A 108 1.25 -9.12 -6.85
C LYS A 108 2.53 -9.87 -6.49
N LYS A 109 2.68 -11.13 -6.89
CA LYS A 109 3.90 -11.91 -6.67
C LYS A 109 5.11 -11.23 -7.32
N GLU A 110 4.98 -10.79 -8.56
CA GLU A 110 6.04 -10.09 -9.28
C GLU A 110 6.33 -8.73 -8.62
N LEU A 111 5.32 -7.94 -8.32
CA LEU A 111 5.47 -6.67 -7.61
C LEU A 111 6.20 -6.86 -6.28
N HIS A 112 5.77 -7.79 -5.45
CA HIS A 112 6.37 -8.03 -4.13
C HIS A 112 7.80 -8.53 -4.21
N LYS A 113 8.12 -9.41 -5.19
CA LYS A 113 9.49 -9.86 -5.48
C LYS A 113 10.40 -8.66 -5.77
N HIS A 114 10.00 -7.79 -6.69
CA HIS A 114 10.77 -6.60 -7.03
C HIS A 114 10.84 -5.59 -5.89
N THR A 115 9.74 -5.35 -5.18
CA THR A 115 9.71 -4.44 -4.04
C THR A 115 10.61 -4.92 -2.91
N THR A 116 10.59 -6.22 -2.60
CA THR A 116 11.46 -6.82 -1.58
C THR A 116 12.94 -6.76 -2.00
N PHE A 117 13.25 -7.01 -3.26
CA PHE A 117 14.62 -6.86 -3.78
C PHE A 117 15.09 -5.42 -3.66
N LEU A 118 14.27 -4.46 -4.07
CA LEU A 118 14.61 -3.03 -4.01
C LEU A 118 14.72 -2.54 -2.57
N SER A 119 13.87 -3.01 -1.65
CA SER A 119 13.96 -2.67 -0.24
C SER A 119 15.30 -3.05 0.36
N LYS A 120 15.77 -4.26 0.07
CA LYS A 120 17.11 -4.72 0.51
C LYS A 120 18.22 -3.88 -0.09
N LYS A 121 18.16 -3.58 -1.40
CA LYS A 121 19.16 -2.75 -2.10
C LYS A 121 19.22 -1.32 -1.55
N LEU A 122 18.09 -0.77 -1.15
CA LEU A 122 17.97 0.57 -0.61
C LEU A 122 18.06 0.62 0.94
N ASN A 123 18.34 -0.53 1.57
CA ASN A 123 18.46 -0.69 3.02
C ASN A 123 17.18 -0.32 3.81
N TYR A 124 16.00 -0.57 3.22
CA TYR A 124 14.73 -0.53 3.95
C TYR A 124 14.46 -1.90 4.58
N LYS A 125 14.04 -1.90 5.85
CA LYS A 125 13.89 -3.15 6.63
C LYS A 125 12.57 -3.86 6.38
N ASN A 126 11.53 -3.12 6.01
CA ASN A 126 10.17 -3.65 5.92
C ASN A 126 9.54 -3.33 4.58
N VAL A 127 8.69 -4.23 4.11
CA VAL A 127 7.76 -3.99 3.00
C VAL A 127 6.35 -4.07 3.55
N ILE A 128 5.53 -3.05 3.30
CA ILE A 128 4.13 -2.99 3.75
C ILE A 128 3.21 -2.74 2.57
N ASP A 129 1.94 -3.16 2.69
CA ASP A 129 0.92 -2.93 1.67
C ASP A 129 -0.39 -2.39 2.24
N GLY A 130 -1.35 -2.10 1.36
CA GLY A 130 -2.67 -1.57 1.69
C GLY A 130 -3.76 -2.63 1.76
N VAL A 131 -3.44 -3.92 1.97
CA VAL A 131 -4.46 -4.95 2.21
C VAL A 131 -5.20 -4.62 3.50
N ASN A 132 -6.53 -4.57 3.45
CA ASN A 132 -7.40 -4.23 4.57
C ASN A 132 -8.14 -5.44 5.13
N PHE A 133 -8.93 -5.26 6.20
CA PHE A 133 -9.63 -6.34 6.88
C PHE A 133 -10.71 -7.00 6.01
N ASP A 134 -11.46 -6.22 5.24
CA ASP A 134 -12.54 -6.75 4.37
C ASP A 134 -11.96 -7.61 3.23
N ASP A 135 -10.71 -7.35 2.82
CA ASP A 135 -10.01 -8.15 1.81
C ASP A 135 -9.72 -9.58 2.27
N LEU A 136 -9.65 -9.83 3.58
CA LEU A 136 -9.36 -11.16 4.15
C LEU A 136 -10.53 -12.14 4.00
N GLY A 137 -11.77 -11.63 3.90
CA GLY A 137 -12.98 -12.44 3.69
C GLY A 137 -13.16 -12.93 2.25
N ASP A 138 -12.45 -12.35 1.30
CA ASP A 138 -12.52 -12.66 -0.12
C ASP A 138 -11.43 -13.67 -0.53
N PHE A 139 -11.75 -14.51 -1.52
CA PHE A 139 -10.72 -15.31 -2.18
C PHE A 139 -9.79 -14.40 -3.01
N ARG A 140 -8.73 -13.89 -2.37
CA ARG A 140 -7.73 -13.01 -3.01
C ARG A 140 -6.36 -13.69 -3.04
N PRO A 141 -6.02 -14.38 -4.11
CA PRO A 141 -4.73 -15.07 -4.25
C PRO A 141 -3.52 -14.15 -4.03
N GLY A 142 -3.67 -12.85 -4.32
CA GLY A 142 -2.61 -11.86 -4.11
C GLY A 142 -2.22 -11.63 -2.65
N ILE A 143 -3.10 -11.91 -1.67
CA ILE A 143 -2.78 -11.82 -0.24
C ILE A 143 -1.77 -12.91 0.14
N LYS A 144 -1.98 -14.13 -0.37
CA LYS A 144 -1.05 -15.24 -0.17
C LYS A 144 0.34 -14.90 -0.73
N ALA A 145 0.40 -14.30 -1.93
CA ALA A 145 1.68 -13.88 -2.52
C ALA A 145 2.40 -12.83 -1.66
N ALA A 146 1.68 -11.90 -1.04
CA ALA A 146 2.23 -10.90 -0.13
C ALA A 146 2.82 -11.57 1.13
N GLN A 147 2.05 -12.49 1.75
CA GLN A 147 2.48 -13.23 2.93
C GLN A 147 3.74 -14.07 2.66
N GLU A 148 3.78 -14.79 1.54
CA GLU A 148 4.94 -15.58 1.11
C GLU A 148 6.20 -14.71 0.89
N ALA A 149 6.01 -13.45 0.48
CA ALA A 149 7.08 -12.48 0.29
C ALA A 149 7.48 -11.74 1.60
N GLY A 150 6.85 -12.04 2.74
CA GLY A 150 7.10 -11.38 4.02
C GLY A 150 6.60 -9.94 4.07
N VAL A 151 5.61 -9.58 3.24
CA VAL A 151 4.96 -8.27 3.25
C VAL A 151 4.01 -8.16 4.44
N ILE A 152 4.05 -7.05 5.13
CA ILE A 152 3.18 -6.76 6.27
C ILE A 152 1.97 -5.97 5.77
N SER A 153 0.77 -6.33 6.23
CA SER A 153 -0.49 -5.67 5.89
C SER A 153 -1.09 -4.97 7.13
N PRO A 154 -0.63 -3.75 7.48
CA PRO A 154 -1.00 -3.13 8.75
C PRO A 154 -2.48 -2.83 8.87
N LEU A 155 -3.18 -2.48 7.77
CA LEU A 155 -4.63 -2.24 7.81
C LEU A 155 -5.41 -3.51 8.16
N ALA A 156 -4.95 -4.68 7.69
CA ALA A 156 -5.54 -5.95 8.04
C ALA A 156 -5.25 -6.32 9.51
N ILE A 157 -4.01 -6.12 9.98
CA ILE A 157 -3.58 -6.40 11.37
C ILE A 157 -4.44 -5.61 12.38
N PHE A 158 -4.71 -4.34 12.10
CA PHE A 158 -5.52 -3.48 12.98
C PHE A 158 -7.00 -3.43 12.58
N GLU A 159 -7.45 -4.40 11.80
CA GLU A 159 -8.86 -4.61 11.44
C GLU A 159 -9.54 -3.38 10.81
N PHE A 160 -8.82 -2.62 9.97
CA PHE A 160 -9.43 -1.51 9.24
C PHE A 160 -10.37 -2.04 8.16
N SER A 161 -11.66 -1.75 8.30
CA SER A 161 -12.64 -1.94 7.24
C SER A 161 -12.47 -0.87 6.13
N LYS A 162 -13.06 -1.12 4.97
CA LYS A 162 -13.08 -0.14 3.88
C LYS A 162 -13.75 1.17 4.29
N LYS A 163 -14.75 1.08 5.17
CA LYS A 163 -15.41 2.24 5.75
C LYS A 163 -14.44 3.04 6.63
N ASP A 164 -13.70 2.37 7.54
CA ASP A 164 -12.71 3.03 8.39
C ASP A 164 -11.67 3.77 7.57
N ILE A 165 -11.17 3.13 6.50
CA ILE A 165 -10.16 3.71 5.61
C ILE A 165 -10.66 4.99 4.96
N ARG A 166 -11.89 4.98 4.42
CA ARG A 166 -12.48 6.16 3.78
C ARG A 166 -12.74 7.30 4.78
N ASP A 167 -13.33 6.99 5.93
CA ASP A 167 -13.63 7.97 6.96
C ASP A 167 -12.33 8.64 7.47
N ILE A 168 -11.32 7.83 7.76
CA ILE A 168 -10.03 8.33 8.25
C ILE A 168 -9.29 9.11 7.15
N SER A 169 -9.29 8.62 5.91
CA SER A 169 -8.69 9.34 4.78
C SER A 169 -9.32 10.72 4.61
N LYS A 170 -10.65 10.79 4.69
CA LYS A 170 -11.40 12.05 4.64
C LYS A 170 -11.03 12.97 5.81
N SER A 171 -10.99 12.45 7.03
CA SER A 171 -10.65 13.22 8.23
C SER A 171 -9.22 13.77 8.21
N LEU A 172 -8.30 13.10 7.52
CA LEU A 172 -6.93 13.56 7.30
C LEU A 172 -6.79 14.53 6.12
N GLY A 173 -7.90 14.83 5.42
CA GLY A 173 -7.91 15.74 4.29
C GLY A 173 -7.35 15.13 2.99
N LEU A 174 -7.27 13.81 2.87
CA LEU A 174 -6.87 13.18 1.62
C LEU A 174 -7.98 13.40 0.57
N PRO A 175 -7.66 13.89 -0.63
CA PRO A 175 -8.68 14.15 -1.64
C PRO A 175 -9.18 12.86 -2.35
N TRP A 176 -8.59 11.71 -2.08
CA TRP A 176 -8.88 10.41 -2.75
C TRP A 176 -9.51 9.38 -1.78
N TRP A 177 -10.53 9.74 -1.06
CA TRP A 177 -11.24 8.88 -0.10
C TRP A 177 -12.54 8.25 -0.64
#